data_c814e944ae3736e339a0df004b742114
#
_entry.id   c814e944ae3736e339a0df004b742114
#
_cell.length_a   1.000
_cell.length_b   1.000
_cell.length_c   1.000
_cell.angle_alpha   90.00
_cell.angle_beta   90.00
_cell.angle_gamma   90.00
#
_symmetry.space_group_name_H-M   'P 1'
#
loop_
_entity.id
_entity.type
_entity.pdbx_description
1 polymer ?
#
loop_
_entity_poly.entity_id
_entity_poly.type
_entity_poly.pdbx_seq_one_letter_code
_entity_poly.pdbx_strand_id
1 'polypeptide(L)'
;MRATRALGPRIAVRMALVTLAVLGLSAAGAFALYGWVFENYPDAVASPQAWHPQPVDYVALASAAVLALIGAAFAGLQLARRIVLPLASLSGAARAIADGDLSARAAADDRSLPETADLVDDFNLMAQRLETLAADMTTWNASIAHELRTPVTIVKGRLQAAADGVLPLDREMILTLLKPVDALAA
;
A
#
# COMPACT_ATOMS: atom_id res chain seq x y z
N MET A 1 -1.25 5.28 -19.26
CA MET A 1 -2.11 4.07 -19.35
C MET A 1 -1.47 2.90 -20.13
N ARG A 2 -0.17 2.58 -19.99
CA ARG A 2 0.49 1.48 -20.75
C ARG A 2 1.17 0.40 -19.89
N ALA A 3 1.21 0.53 -18.57
CA ALA A 3 1.96 -0.39 -17.68
C ALA A 3 1.18 -1.63 -17.19
N THR A 4 -0.15 -1.62 -17.24
CA THR A 4 -0.99 -2.66 -16.60
C THR A 4 -1.09 -3.99 -17.37
N ARG A 5 -0.60 -4.06 -18.62
CA ARG A 5 -0.72 -5.29 -19.45
C ARG A 5 0.34 -6.36 -19.21
N ALA A 6 1.41 -6.07 -18.48
CA ALA A 6 2.57 -6.97 -18.34
C ALA A 6 2.67 -7.71 -17.00
N LEU A 7 1.83 -7.40 -16.00
CA LEU A 7 1.87 -7.97 -14.66
C LEU A 7 1.48 -9.44 -14.60
N GLY A 8 0.33 -9.78 -15.17
CA GLY A 8 -0.20 -11.14 -15.12
C GLY A 8 0.74 -12.20 -15.69
N PRO A 9 1.28 -12.01 -16.91
CA PRO A 9 2.12 -13.04 -17.55
C PRO A 9 3.48 -13.21 -16.84
N ARG A 10 4.09 -12.16 -16.30
CA ARG A 10 5.39 -12.26 -15.60
C ARG A 10 5.29 -12.98 -14.26
N ILE A 11 4.25 -12.71 -13.50
CA ILE A 11 3.98 -13.41 -12.22
C ILE A 11 3.63 -14.86 -12.52
N ALA A 12 2.74 -15.10 -13.50
CA ALA A 12 2.36 -16.45 -13.91
C ALA A 12 3.56 -17.27 -14.41
N VAL A 13 4.44 -16.70 -15.21
CA VAL A 13 5.67 -17.36 -15.69
C VAL A 13 6.63 -17.67 -14.52
N ARG A 14 6.85 -16.75 -13.61
CA ARG A 14 7.70 -17.00 -12.43
C ARG A 14 7.12 -18.07 -11.51
N MET A 15 5.81 -18.03 -11.25
CA MET A 15 5.11 -19.07 -10.49
C MET A 15 5.19 -20.41 -11.18
N ALA A 16 4.96 -20.47 -12.52
CA ALA A 16 5.09 -21.68 -13.30
C ALA A 16 6.52 -22.24 -13.27
N LEU A 17 7.55 -21.39 -13.36
CA LEU A 17 8.94 -21.80 -13.28
C LEU A 17 9.28 -22.39 -11.90
N VAL A 18 8.81 -21.77 -10.82
CA VAL A 18 9.01 -22.29 -9.44
C VAL A 18 8.30 -23.63 -9.29
N THR A 19 7.07 -23.75 -9.76
CA THR A 19 6.32 -25.02 -9.71
C THR A 19 7.00 -26.11 -10.52
N LEU A 20 7.49 -25.76 -11.70
CA LEU A 20 8.21 -26.70 -12.59
C LEU A 20 9.56 -27.12 -11.99
N ALA A 21 10.28 -26.21 -11.35
CA ALA A 21 11.52 -26.52 -10.63
C ALA A 21 11.28 -27.45 -9.44
N VAL A 22 10.22 -27.22 -8.65
CA VAL A 22 9.83 -28.08 -7.53
C VAL A 22 9.43 -29.47 -8.03
N LEU A 23 8.63 -29.56 -9.09
CA LEU A 23 8.26 -30.83 -9.71
C LEU A 23 9.48 -31.58 -10.27
N GLY A 24 10.37 -30.87 -10.95
CA GLY A 24 11.62 -31.45 -11.48
C GLY A 24 12.53 -31.98 -10.38
N LEU A 25 12.72 -31.21 -9.30
CA LEU A 25 13.53 -31.60 -8.15
C LEU A 25 12.90 -32.81 -7.42
N SER A 26 11.57 -32.82 -7.28
CA SER A 26 10.82 -33.93 -6.70
C SER A 26 10.97 -35.21 -7.54
N ALA A 27 10.85 -35.11 -8.85
CA ALA A 27 11.02 -36.24 -9.76
C ALA A 27 12.47 -36.77 -9.76
N ALA A 28 13.45 -35.85 -9.77
CA ALA A 28 14.86 -36.23 -9.70
C ALA A 28 15.20 -36.90 -8.36
N GLY A 29 14.67 -36.38 -7.25
CA GLY A 29 14.84 -36.98 -5.92
C GLY A 29 14.22 -38.38 -5.83
N ALA A 30 13.02 -38.56 -6.36
CA ALA A 30 12.35 -39.86 -6.43
C ALA A 30 13.16 -40.86 -7.29
N PHE A 31 13.65 -40.39 -8.44
CA PHE A 31 14.46 -41.24 -9.33
C PHE A 31 15.80 -41.64 -8.71
N ALA A 32 16.46 -40.71 -8.02
CA ALA A 32 17.71 -40.98 -7.31
C ALA A 32 17.50 -41.98 -6.14
N LEU A 33 16.39 -41.80 -5.39
CA LEU A 33 16.02 -42.72 -4.31
C LEU A 33 15.76 -44.14 -4.86
N TYR A 34 15.02 -44.22 -5.97
CA TYR A 34 14.72 -45.50 -6.63
C TYR A 34 15.98 -46.17 -7.14
N GLY A 35 16.91 -45.43 -7.75
CA GLY A 35 18.21 -45.92 -8.19
C GLY A 35 19.07 -46.43 -7.04
N TRP A 36 19.12 -45.66 -5.94
CA TRP A 36 19.89 -46.07 -4.73
C TRP A 36 19.30 -47.33 -4.09
N VAL A 37 17.96 -47.44 -3.99
CA VAL A 37 17.32 -48.67 -3.45
C VAL A 37 17.54 -49.85 -4.37
N PHE A 38 17.46 -49.66 -5.68
CA PHE A 38 17.73 -50.72 -6.66
C PHE A 38 19.16 -51.28 -6.56
N GLU A 39 20.13 -50.40 -6.31
CA GLU A 39 21.53 -50.79 -6.21
C GLU A 39 21.86 -51.46 -4.87
N ASN A 40 21.27 -51.01 -3.76
CA ASN A 40 21.63 -51.51 -2.42
C ASN A 40 20.66 -52.57 -1.88
N TYR A 41 19.42 -52.66 -2.40
CA TYR A 41 18.38 -53.59 -1.95
C TYR A 41 17.63 -54.19 -3.15
N PRO A 42 18.33 -55.00 -4.00
CA PRO A 42 17.73 -55.52 -5.24
C PRO A 42 16.51 -56.39 -4.95
N ASP A 43 16.46 -57.11 -3.84
CA ASP A 43 15.34 -57.96 -3.44
C ASP A 43 14.06 -57.18 -3.11
N ALA A 44 14.19 -55.91 -2.72
CA ALA A 44 13.07 -55.02 -2.43
C ALA A 44 12.35 -54.53 -3.69
N VAL A 45 12.96 -54.67 -4.88
CA VAL A 45 12.44 -54.15 -6.16
C VAL A 45 12.13 -55.29 -7.15
N ALA A 46 12.66 -56.52 -6.86
CA ALA A 46 12.72 -57.61 -7.82
C ALA A 46 11.50 -58.52 -7.93
N SER A 47 10.28 -58.11 -7.52
CA SER A 47 9.08 -58.92 -7.66
C SER A 47 8.25 -58.50 -8.92
N PRO A 48 8.45 -59.06 -10.12
CA PRO A 48 7.75 -58.64 -11.32
C PRO A 48 6.25 -58.93 -11.33
N GLN A 49 5.71 -59.58 -10.30
CA GLN A 49 4.31 -60.05 -10.29
C GLN A 49 3.43 -59.39 -9.27
N ALA A 50 3.95 -58.47 -8.44
CA ALA A 50 3.12 -57.76 -7.47
C ALA A 50 2.48 -56.50 -8.11
N TRP A 51 1.24 -56.59 -8.50
CA TRP A 51 0.37 -55.44 -8.82
C TRP A 51 0.14 -54.52 -7.59
N HIS A 52 0.83 -54.75 -6.51
CA HIS A 52 0.71 -53.98 -5.28
C HIS A 52 1.92 -53.06 -5.11
N PRO A 53 1.68 -51.76 -4.74
CA PRO A 53 2.74 -50.82 -4.46
C PRO A 53 3.68 -51.38 -3.39
N GLN A 54 4.98 -51.31 -3.64
CA GLN A 54 6.01 -51.76 -2.70
C GLN A 54 6.29 -50.69 -1.64
N PRO A 55 6.88 -51.02 -0.48
CA PRO A 55 7.25 -50.04 0.54
C PRO A 55 8.10 -48.88 0.00
N VAL A 56 8.94 -49.12 -1.00
CA VAL A 56 9.79 -48.11 -1.66
C VAL A 56 8.95 -47.10 -2.42
N ASP A 57 7.82 -47.49 -3.00
CA ASP A 57 6.92 -46.58 -3.73
C ASP A 57 6.27 -45.58 -2.76
N TYR A 58 5.89 -46.03 -1.56
CA TYR A 58 5.37 -45.13 -0.52
C TYR A 58 6.42 -44.16 0.01
N VAL A 59 7.66 -44.56 0.16
CA VAL A 59 8.77 -43.70 0.57
C VAL A 59 9.06 -42.65 -0.53
N ALA A 60 9.10 -43.08 -1.80
CA ALA A 60 9.26 -42.19 -2.93
C ALA A 60 8.12 -41.16 -3.01
N LEU A 61 6.88 -41.61 -2.86
CA LEU A 61 5.71 -40.73 -2.87
C LEU A 61 5.71 -39.76 -1.68
N ALA A 62 6.05 -40.25 -0.47
CA ALA A 62 6.11 -39.42 0.71
C ALA A 62 7.22 -38.34 0.58
N SER A 63 8.41 -38.69 0.07
CA SER A 63 9.50 -37.73 -0.15
C SER A 63 9.11 -36.68 -1.18
N ALA A 64 8.45 -37.06 -2.27
CA ALA A 64 7.94 -36.15 -3.29
C ALA A 64 6.89 -35.19 -2.69
N ALA A 65 5.97 -35.70 -1.86
CA ALA A 65 4.96 -34.90 -1.20
C ALA A 65 5.57 -33.86 -0.24
N VAL A 66 6.58 -34.25 0.56
CA VAL A 66 7.30 -33.35 1.46
C VAL A 66 8.02 -32.23 0.67
N LEU A 67 8.72 -32.57 -0.40
CA LEU A 67 9.38 -31.56 -1.24
C LEU A 67 8.38 -30.61 -1.90
N ALA A 68 7.24 -31.12 -2.36
CA ALA A 68 6.17 -30.30 -2.91
C ALA A 68 5.57 -29.33 -1.88
N LEU A 69 5.36 -29.79 -0.63
CA LEU A 69 4.89 -28.97 0.47
C LEU A 69 5.88 -27.85 0.83
N ILE A 70 7.18 -28.17 0.91
CA ILE A 70 8.24 -27.18 1.16
C ILE A 70 8.25 -26.12 0.04
N GLY A 71 8.19 -26.55 -1.21
CA GLY A 71 8.14 -25.64 -2.36
C GLY A 71 6.90 -24.76 -2.35
N ALA A 72 5.72 -25.32 -2.04
CA ALA A 72 4.49 -24.56 -1.93
C ALA A 72 4.54 -23.55 -0.77
N ALA A 73 5.07 -23.93 0.38
CA ALA A 73 5.27 -23.02 1.51
C ALA A 73 6.21 -21.86 1.16
N PHE A 74 7.34 -22.17 0.51
CA PHE A 74 8.27 -21.14 0.04
C PHE A 74 7.62 -20.17 -0.95
N ALA A 75 6.90 -20.70 -1.94
CA ALA A 75 6.17 -19.88 -2.92
C ALA A 75 5.11 -18.99 -2.25
N GLY A 76 4.37 -19.54 -1.28
CA GLY A 76 3.38 -18.81 -0.50
C GLY A 76 4.00 -17.67 0.32
N LEU A 77 5.14 -17.92 0.99
CA LEU A 77 5.87 -16.90 1.73
C LEU A 77 6.40 -15.78 0.81
N GLN A 78 6.90 -16.14 -0.36
CA GLN A 78 7.34 -15.16 -1.36
C GLN A 78 6.19 -14.28 -1.85
N LEU A 79 5.04 -14.89 -2.13
CA LEU A 79 3.83 -14.17 -2.55
C LEU A 79 3.34 -13.23 -1.44
N ALA A 80 3.31 -13.72 -0.19
CA ALA A 80 2.91 -12.93 0.96
C ALA A 80 3.79 -11.68 1.12
N ARG A 81 5.10 -11.83 1.09
CA ARG A 81 6.06 -10.72 1.25
C ARG A 81 6.00 -9.71 0.11
N ARG A 82 5.80 -10.17 -1.13
CA ARG A 82 5.87 -9.33 -2.32
C ARG A 82 4.58 -8.61 -2.67
N ILE A 83 3.44 -9.16 -2.27
CA ILE A 83 2.13 -8.63 -2.64
C ILE A 83 1.27 -8.34 -1.41
N VAL A 84 1.08 -9.31 -0.52
CA VAL A 84 0.10 -9.20 0.57
C VAL A 84 0.53 -8.14 1.59
N LEU A 85 1.79 -8.15 2.03
CA LEU A 85 2.27 -7.20 3.03
C LEU A 85 2.24 -5.74 2.54
N PRO A 86 2.74 -5.40 1.32
CA PRO A 86 2.61 -4.04 0.81
C PRO A 86 1.17 -3.58 0.65
N LEU A 87 0.25 -4.44 0.18
CA LEU A 87 -1.17 -4.10 0.09
C LEU A 87 -1.82 -3.89 1.46
N ALA A 88 -1.46 -4.70 2.45
CA ALA A 88 -1.91 -4.51 3.84
C ALA A 88 -1.39 -3.18 4.41
N SER A 89 -0.12 -2.84 4.15
CA SER A 89 0.47 -1.55 4.53
C SER A 89 -0.25 -0.37 3.87
N LEU A 90 -0.54 -0.44 2.57
CA LEU A 90 -1.34 0.56 1.86
C LEU A 90 -2.72 0.74 2.48
N SER A 91 -3.40 -0.36 2.77
CA SER A 91 -4.73 -0.33 3.41
C SER A 91 -4.67 0.29 4.81
N GLY A 92 -3.64 -0.03 5.59
CA GLY A 92 -3.41 0.55 6.91
C GLY A 92 -3.16 2.06 6.84
N ALA A 93 -2.24 2.49 5.97
CA ALA A 93 -1.94 3.91 5.78
C ALA A 93 -3.15 4.70 5.26
N ALA A 94 -3.92 4.12 4.32
CA ALA A 94 -5.14 4.77 3.82
C ALA A 94 -6.20 4.98 4.91
N ARG A 95 -6.36 4.02 5.82
CA ARG A 95 -7.26 4.16 6.98
C ARG A 95 -6.76 5.23 7.95
N ALA A 96 -5.47 5.24 8.27
CA ALA A 96 -4.89 6.26 9.14
C ALA A 96 -5.10 7.67 8.58
N ILE A 97 -4.90 7.86 7.25
CA ILE A 97 -5.19 9.13 6.57
C ILE A 97 -6.69 9.49 6.68
N ALA A 98 -7.58 8.51 6.48
CA ALA A 98 -9.03 8.74 6.61
C ALA A 98 -9.43 9.13 8.04
N ASP A 99 -8.72 8.62 9.05
CA ASP A 99 -8.91 8.93 10.46
C ASP A 99 -8.23 10.27 10.87
N GLY A 100 -7.55 10.95 9.92
CA GLY A 100 -6.96 12.27 10.12
C GLY A 100 -5.45 12.30 10.29
N ASP A 101 -4.77 11.17 10.34
CA ASP A 101 -3.30 11.11 10.37
C ASP A 101 -2.74 11.22 8.94
N LEU A 102 -2.60 12.47 8.47
CA LEU A 102 -2.07 12.76 7.14
C LEU A 102 -0.57 12.45 7.00
N SER A 103 0.14 12.19 8.11
CA SER A 103 1.55 11.81 8.10
C SER A 103 1.77 10.31 7.82
N ALA A 104 0.72 9.50 7.86
CA ALA A 104 0.79 8.07 7.61
C ALA A 104 1.30 7.76 6.20
N ARG A 105 2.20 6.78 6.11
CA ARG A 105 2.79 6.33 4.84
C ARG A 105 2.76 4.81 4.76
N ALA A 106 2.63 4.30 3.55
CA ALA A 106 2.75 2.88 3.27
C ALA A 106 4.22 2.47 3.12
N ALA A 107 4.54 1.24 3.55
CA ALA A 107 5.87 0.66 3.41
C ALA A 107 5.86 -0.51 2.42
N ALA A 108 6.94 -0.63 1.63
CA ALA A 108 7.25 -1.79 0.83
C ALA A 108 8.66 -2.26 1.20
N ASP A 109 8.74 -3.29 2.05
CA ASP A 109 10.02 -3.86 2.49
C ASP A 109 10.74 -4.61 1.36
N ASP A 110 9.98 -5.23 0.46
CA ASP A 110 10.50 -5.93 -0.71
C ASP A 110 10.13 -5.18 -2.00
N ARG A 111 11.12 -4.53 -2.61
CA ARG A 111 11.01 -3.83 -3.90
C ARG A 111 11.30 -4.74 -5.11
N SER A 112 11.28 -6.05 -4.93
CA SER A 112 11.58 -7.01 -6.00
C SER A 112 10.51 -7.07 -7.10
N LEU A 113 9.30 -6.55 -6.82
CA LEU A 113 8.24 -6.31 -7.80
C LEU A 113 8.13 -4.79 -8.03
N PRO A 114 8.67 -4.27 -9.14
CA PRO A 114 8.64 -2.83 -9.42
C PRO A 114 7.24 -2.24 -9.36
N GLU A 115 6.25 -2.98 -9.86
CA GLU A 115 4.86 -2.51 -9.94
C GLU A 115 4.22 -2.30 -8.56
N THR A 116 4.57 -3.13 -7.59
CA THR A 116 4.10 -2.96 -6.20
C THR A 116 4.83 -1.80 -5.51
N ALA A 117 6.12 -1.65 -5.79
CA ALA A 117 6.91 -0.54 -5.28
C ALA A 117 6.41 0.79 -5.86
N ASP A 118 6.14 0.86 -7.17
CA ASP A 118 5.59 2.05 -7.83
C ASP A 118 4.23 2.43 -7.23
N LEU A 119 3.36 1.45 -6.95
CA LEU A 119 2.06 1.69 -6.32
C LEU A 119 2.20 2.29 -4.91
N VAL A 120 3.16 1.82 -4.11
CA VAL A 120 3.45 2.37 -2.78
C VAL A 120 4.02 3.78 -2.90
N ASP A 121 4.92 4.01 -3.84
CA ASP A 121 5.53 5.32 -4.08
C ASP A 121 4.48 6.34 -4.57
N ASP A 122 3.59 5.97 -5.51
CA ASP A 122 2.47 6.80 -5.99
C ASP A 122 1.49 7.14 -4.84
N PHE A 123 1.16 6.16 -4.00
CA PHE A 123 0.32 6.38 -2.82
C PHE A 123 0.97 7.37 -1.85
N ASN A 124 2.25 7.19 -1.54
CA ASN A 124 2.99 8.07 -0.63
C ASN A 124 3.10 9.50 -1.17
N LEU A 125 3.27 9.65 -2.49
CA LEU A 125 3.24 10.95 -3.15
C LEU A 125 1.87 11.61 -3.03
N MET A 126 0.79 10.86 -3.20
CA MET A 126 -0.58 11.35 -3.00
C MET A 126 -0.79 11.79 -1.54
N ALA A 127 -0.37 10.96 -0.57
CA ALA A 127 -0.46 11.27 0.86
C ALA A 127 0.31 12.55 1.22
N GLN A 128 1.50 12.73 0.66
CA GLN A 128 2.29 13.95 0.86
C GLN A 128 1.58 15.20 0.32
N ARG A 129 0.95 15.09 -0.85
CA ARG A 129 0.17 16.20 -1.41
C ARG A 129 -1.04 16.57 -0.55
N LEU A 130 -1.74 15.57 0.00
CA LEU A 130 -2.85 15.79 0.92
C LEU A 130 -2.41 16.50 2.21
N GLU A 131 -1.28 16.07 2.79
CA GLU A 131 -0.70 16.69 3.98
C GLU A 131 -0.33 18.17 3.71
N THR A 132 0.32 18.44 2.57
CA THR A 132 0.67 19.81 2.16
C THR A 132 -0.59 20.66 1.99
N LEU A 133 -1.60 20.17 1.27
CA LEU A 133 -2.85 20.90 1.06
C LEU A 133 -3.55 21.22 2.39
N ALA A 134 -3.57 20.31 3.35
CA ALA A 134 -4.16 20.54 4.66
C ALA A 134 -3.40 21.61 5.46
N ALA A 135 -2.06 21.61 5.40
CA ALA A 135 -1.21 22.61 6.02
C ALA A 135 -1.44 24.00 5.38
N ASP A 136 -1.50 24.06 4.05
CA ASP A 136 -1.78 25.29 3.30
C ASP A 136 -3.17 25.85 3.65
N MET A 137 -4.20 25.00 3.73
CA MET A 137 -5.55 25.40 4.16
C MET A 137 -5.56 25.99 5.56
N THR A 138 -4.81 25.40 6.50
CA THR A 138 -4.71 25.90 7.86
C THR A 138 -4.06 27.29 7.89
N THR A 139 -2.98 27.48 7.15
CA THR A 139 -2.27 28.75 7.02
C THR A 139 -3.15 29.80 6.35
N TRP A 140 -3.84 29.42 5.29
CA TRP A 140 -4.76 30.30 4.57
C TRP A 140 -5.92 30.77 5.45
N ASN A 141 -6.56 29.86 6.19
CA ASN A 141 -7.62 30.20 7.14
C ASN A 141 -7.14 31.19 8.23
N ALA A 142 -5.91 30.99 8.74
CA ALA A 142 -5.33 31.91 9.71
C ALA A 142 -5.09 33.31 9.11
N SER A 143 -4.59 33.38 7.86
CA SER A 143 -4.38 34.63 7.13
C SER A 143 -5.71 35.37 6.91
N ILE A 144 -6.73 34.67 6.40
CA ILE A 144 -8.07 35.25 6.19
C ILE A 144 -8.64 35.76 7.52
N ALA A 145 -8.55 34.99 8.60
CA ALA A 145 -9.05 35.42 9.90
C ALA A 145 -8.35 36.70 10.37
N HIS A 146 -7.06 36.87 10.07
CA HIS A 146 -6.32 38.09 10.40
C HIS A 146 -6.75 39.27 9.52
N GLU A 147 -6.88 39.06 8.22
CA GLU A 147 -7.33 40.08 7.25
C GLU A 147 -8.76 40.54 7.49
N LEU A 148 -9.66 39.66 7.92
CA LEU A 148 -11.02 40.02 8.30
C LEU A 148 -11.10 40.78 9.63
N ARG A 149 -10.22 40.48 10.60
CA ARG A 149 -10.24 41.12 11.91
C ARG A 149 -9.99 42.62 11.84
N THR A 150 -9.09 43.07 10.97
CA THR A 150 -8.70 44.47 10.83
C THR A 150 -9.88 45.36 10.41
N PRO A 151 -10.57 45.13 9.29
CA PRO A 151 -11.71 45.96 8.87
C PRO A 151 -12.88 45.86 9.85
N VAL A 152 -13.16 44.68 10.41
CA VAL A 152 -14.21 44.52 11.43
C VAL A 152 -13.91 45.34 12.66
N THR A 153 -12.65 45.38 13.13
CA THR A 153 -12.25 46.21 14.28
C THR A 153 -12.40 47.68 14.00
N ILE A 154 -12.08 48.14 12.77
CA ILE A 154 -12.24 49.56 12.39
C ILE A 154 -13.73 49.93 12.39
N VAL A 155 -14.57 49.10 11.75
CA VAL A 155 -16.04 49.34 11.73
C VAL A 155 -16.62 49.37 13.14
N LYS A 156 -16.26 48.36 13.98
CA LYS A 156 -16.71 48.28 15.36
C LYS A 156 -16.30 49.51 16.15
N GLY A 157 -14.99 49.90 16.07
CA GLY A 157 -14.48 51.04 16.82
C GLY A 157 -15.19 52.38 16.46
N ARG A 158 -15.47 52.62 15.17
CA ARG A 158 -16.19 53.78 14.69
C ARG A 158 -17.64 53.79 15.15
N LEU A 159 -18.33 52.64 15.02
CA LEU A 159 -19.71 52.52 15.52
C LEU A 159 -19.80 52.75 17.04
N GLN A 160 -18.82 52.21 17.77
CA GLN A 160 -18.75 52.42 19.22
C GLN A 160 -18.54 53.88 19.56
N ALA A 161 -17.65 54.59 18.88
CA ALA A 161 -17.39 56.00 19.09
C ALA A 161 -18.65 56.89 18.77
N ALA A 162 -19.45 56.48 17.77
CA ALA A 162 -20.73 57.13 17.49
C ALA A 162 -21.78 56.85 18.56
N ALA A 163 -21.84 55.62 19.07
CA ALA A 163 -22.77 55.24 20.15
C ALA A 163 -22.44 55.97 21.46
N ASP A 164 -21.14 56.18 21.73
CA ASP A 164 -20.68 56.92 22.88
C ASP A 164 -20.78 58.47 22.74
N GLY A 165 -21.29 58.96 21.59
CA GLY A 165 -21.45 60.36 21.29
C GLY A 165 -20.16 61.14 20.98
N VAL A 166 -19.02 60.42 20.79
CA VAL A 166 -17.70 60.98 20.47
C VAL A 166 -17.58 61.39 19.01
N LEU A 167 -18.25 60.66 18.12
CA LEU A 167 -18.32 60.96 16.66
C LEU A 167 -19.77 61.16 16.23
N PRO A 168 -20.03 62.15 15.35
CA PRO A 168 -21.37 62.34 14.83
C PRO A 168 -21.71 61.21 13.83
N LEU A 169 -22.93 60.72 13.89
CA LEU A 169 -23.44 59.70 12.92
C LEU A 169 -24.02 60.48 11.72
N ASP A 170 -23.14 61.02 10.89
CA ASP A 170 -23.47 61.73 9.67
C ASP A 170 -23.23 60.90 8.41
N ARG A 171 -23.54 61.47 7.25
CA ARG A 171 -23.38 60.81 5.93
C ARG A 171 -21.88 60.49 5.66
N GLU A 172 -20.98 61.32 6.09
CA GLU A 172 -19.54 61.15 5.85
C GLU A 172 -19.02 59.96 6.61
N MET A 173 -19.44 59.80 7.86
CA MET A 173 -19.10 58.65 8.68
C MET A 173 -19.65 57.35 8.07
N ILE A 174 -20.88 57.33 7.59
CA ILE A 174 -21.49 56.16 6.94
C ILE A 174 -20.67 55.77 5.69
N LEU A 175 -20.32 56.72 4.85
CA LEU A 175 -19.46 56.48 3.67
C LEU A 175 -18.08 55.97 4.02
N THR A 176 -17.57 56.40 5.16
CA THR A 176 -16.25 55.92 5.66
C THR A 176 -16.31 54.48 6.21
N LEU A 177 -17.47 54.07 6.79
CA LEU A 177 -17.73 52.71 7.22
C LEU A 177 -17.93 51.73 6.04
N LEU A 178 -18.48 52.23 4.91
CA LEU A 178 -18.64 51.38 3.72
C LEU A 178 -17.32 50.96 3.09
N LYS A 179 -16.29 51.82 3.10
CA LYS A 179 -14.98 51.49 2.52
C LYS A 179 -14.36 50.14 2.99
N PRO A 180 -14.23 49.89 4.30
CA PRO A 180 -13.72 48.61 4.77
C PRO A 180 -14.68 47.43 4.50
N VAL A 181 -15.98 47.67 4.39
CA VAL A 181 -16.97 46.63 4.05
C VAL A 181 -16.89 46.29 2.56
N ASP A 182 -16.76 47.29 1.67
CA ASP A 182 -16.57 47.09 0.23
C ASP A 182 -15.27 46.32 -0.05
N ALA A 183 -14.21 46.60 0.72
CA ALA A 183 -12.94 45.87 0.60
C ALA A 183 -13.04 44.39 1.04
N LEU A 184 -14.03 44.01 1.84
CA LEU A 184 -14.30 42.62 2.22
C LEU A 184 -15.18 41.89 1.17
N ALA A 185 -15.88 42.62 0.33
CA ALA A 185 -16.78 42.07 -0.68
C ALA A 185 -16.16 41.90 -2.08
N ALA A 186 -14.94 42.40 -2.27
CA ALA A 186 -14.14 42.31 -3.51
C ALA A 186 -13.18 41.13 -3.50
#